data_01df69a437429090117d023267913b8b
#
_entry.id   01df69a437429090117d023267913b8b
#
_cell.length_a   1.000
_cell.length_b   1.000
_cell.length_c   1.000
_cell.angle_alpha   90.00
_cell.angle_beta   90.00
_cell.angle_gamma   90.00
#
_symmetry.space_group_name_H-M   'P 1'
#
loop_
_entity.id
_entity.type
_entity.pdbx_description
1 polymer ?
#
loop_
_entity_poly.entity_id
_entity_poly.type
_entity_poly.pdbx_seq_one_letter_code
_entity_poly.pdbx_strand_id
1 'polypeptide(L)' 'MIEQHHAAADLDQLPTELQSPQGKLVYLCLEASDGATVDELGEILAMKKLAILSVLNSLSSQELIEQRDDTYLPRPYNN' A
#
# COMPACT_ATOMS: atom_id res chain seq x y z
N MET A 1 21.13 -5.22 -15.22
CA MET A 1 21.09 -4.35 -14.32
C MET A 1 20.41 -3.13 -14.65
N ILE A 2 20.58 -2.65 -15.74
CA ILE A 2 19.96 -1.46 -16.10
C ILE A 2 18.49 -1.56 -16.12
N GLU A 3 17.99 -2.70 -16.39
CA GLU A 3 16.58 -2.85 -16.42
C GLU A 3 15.90 -2.45 -15.16
N GLN A 4 16.61 -2.49 -14.08
CA GLN A 4 16.00 -2.11 -12.85
C GLN A 4 15.67 -0.67 -12.81
N HIS A 5 16.34 0.13 -13.58
CA HIS A 5 16.02 1.53 -13.61
C HIS A 5 14.67 1.77 -14.26
N HIS A 6 14.32 0.93 -15.21
CA HIS A 6 13.03 1.09 -15.83
C HIS A 6 11.92 0.78 -14.87
N ALA A 7 12.10 -0.24 -14.06
CA ALA A 7 11.11 -0.56 -13.06
C ALA A 7 10.96 0.58 -12.09
N ALA A 8 12.08 1.19 -11.73
CA ALA A 8 12.01 2.30 -10.80
C ALA A 8 11.28 3.47 -11.42
N ALA A 9 11.45 3.67 -12.70
CA ALA A 9 10.76 4.77 -13.35
C ALA A 9 9.26 4.57 -13.32
N ASP A 10 8.82 3.33 -13.49
CA ASP A 10 7.40 3.07 -13.41
C ASP A 10 6.86 3.37 -12.04
N LEU A 11 7.67 3.19 -11.03
CA LEU A 11 7.23 3.42 -9.68
C LEU A 11 7.23 4.89 -9.31
N ASP A 12 7.72 5.75 -10.17
CA ASP A 12 7.70 7.16 -9.88
C ASP A 12 6.30 7.71 -9.73
N GLN A 13 5.30 6.97 -10.17
CA GLN A 13 3.94 7.42 -10.00
C GLN A 13 3.45 7.17 -8.60
N LEU A 14 4.20 6.49 -7.76
CA LEU A 14 3.81 6.22 -6.39
C LEU A 14 4.55 7.15 -5.45
N PRO A 15 4.03 7.35 -4.25
CA PRO A 15 4.75 8.17 -3.27
C PRO A 15 6.13 7.61 -3.01
N THR A 16 7.08 8.50 -2.87
CA THR A 16 8.46 8.08 -2.66
C THR A 16 8.63 7.33 -1.35
N GLU A 17 7.70 7.50 -0.42
CA GLU A 17 7.78 6.78 0.84
C GLU A 17 7.50 5.31 0.70
N LEU A 18 6.88 4.90 -0.42
CA LEU A 18 6.56 3.50 -0.61
C LEU A 18 7.74 2.78 -1.19
N GLN A 19 8.65 2.36 -0.33
CA GLN A 19 9.86 1.72 -0.81
C GLN A 19 9.80 0.21 -0.79
N SER A 20 8.95 -0.37 0.02
CA SER A 20 8.85 -1.81 0.09
C SER A 20 7.89 -2.31 -0.97
N PRO A 21 8.21 -3.43 -1.64
CA PRO A 21 7.30 -3.97 -2.64
C PRO A 21 5.93 -4.32 -2.07
N GLN A 22 5.92 -4.84 -0.85
CA GLN A 22 4.65 -5.18 -0.22
C GLN A 22 3.85 -3.93 0.09
N GLY A 23 4.53 -2.87 0.50
CA GLY A 23 3.86 -1.61 0.75
C GLY A 23 3.20 -1.08 -0.49
N LYS A 24 3.89 -1.17 -1.63
CA LYS A 24 3.32 -0.71 -2.89
C LYS A 24 2.11 -1.52 -3.28
N LEU A 25 2.17 -2.83 -3.09
CA LEU A 25 1.04 -3.67 -3.45
C LEU A 25 -0.18 -3.37 -2.59
N VAL A 26 0.02 -3.22 -1.30
CA VAL A 26 -1.09 -2.92 -0.40
C VAL A 26 -1.68 -1.56 -0.74
N TYR A 27 -0.84 -0.57 -0.96
CA TYR A 27 -1.32 0.77 -1.27
C TYR A 27 -2.12 0.77 -2.57
N LEU A 28 -1.62 0.12 -3.60
CA LEU A 28 -2.32 0.05 -4.88
C LEU A 28 -3.64 -0.70 -4.75
N CYS A 29 -3.65 -1.74 -3.94
CA CYS A 29 -4.87 -2.48 -3.72
C CYS A 29 -5.92 -1.61 -3.05
N LEU A 30 -5.50 -0.79 -2.08
CA LEU A 30 -6.44 0.10 -1.42
C LEU A 30 -6.98 1.15 -2.37
N GLU A 31 -6.14 1.64 -3.25
CA GLU A 31 -6.60 2.61 -4.23
C GLU A 31 -7.59 1.98 -5.20
N ALA A 32 -7.30 0.79 -5.65
CA ALA A 32 -8.14 0.15 -6.64
C ALA A 32 -9.48 -0.27 -6.07
N SER A 33 -9.52 -0.59 -4.77
CA SER A 33 -10.75 -1.07 -4.16
C SER A 33 -11.50 -0.02 -3.38
N ASP A 34 -10.98 1.17 -3.32
CA ASP A 34 -11.59 2.23 -2.52
C ASP A 34 -11.64 1.86 -1.05
N GLY A 35 -10.67 1.13 -0.60
CA GLY A 35 -10.59 0.73 0.79
C GLY A 35 -10.81 -0.75 0.96
N ALA A 36 -10.23 -1.31 2.00
CA ALA A 36 -10.35 -2.74 2.28
C ALA A 36 -10.02 -3.01 3.73
N THR A 37 -10.53 -4.14 4.23
CA THR A 37 -10.18 -4.60 5.57
C THR A 37 -8.92 -5.45 5.49
N VAL A 38 -8.35 -5.73 6.66
CA VAL A 38 -7.16 -6.59 6.73
C VAL A 38 -7.45 -7.96 6.11
N ASP A 39 -8.62 -8.51 6.41
CA ASP A 39 -8.95 -9.83 5.88
C ASP A 39 -9.08 -9.81 4.37
N GLU A 40 -9.68 -8.76 3.84
CA GLU A 40 -9.79 -8.65 2.40
C GLU A 40 -8.43 -8.51 1.73
N LEU A 41 -7.56 -7.70 2.32
CA LEU A 41 -6.23 -7.54 1.78
C LEU A 41 -5.46 -8.86 1.81
N GLY A 42 -5.61 -9.59 2.90
CA GLY A 42 -4.93 -10.88 3.00
C GLY A 42 -5.36 -11.84 1.94
N GLU A 43 -6.65 -11.83 1.60
CA GLU A 43 -7.15 -12.73 0.58
C GLU A 43 -6.73 -12.28 -0.81
N ILE A 44 -6.84 -11.00 -1.09
CA ILE A 44 -6.51 -10.49 -2.41
C ILE A 44 -5.03 -10.68 -2.71
N LEU A 45 -4.18 -10.39 -1.74
CA LEU A 45 -2.75 -10.40 -1.95
C LEU A 45 -2.08 -11.71 -1.53
N ALA A 46 -2.84 -12.63 -0.99
CA ALA A 46 -2.32 -13.92 -0.50
C ALA A 46 -1.21 -13.69 0.52
N MET A 47 -1.42 -12.75 1.43
CA MET A 47 -0.44 -12.45 2.45
C MET A 47 -0.99 -12.79 3.80
N LYS A 48 -0.11 -13.12 4.73
CA LYS A 48 -0.51 -13.42 6.08
C LYS A 48 -0.95 -12.17 6.80
N LYS A 49 -1.87 -12.33 7.73
CA LYS A 49 -2.43 -11.20 8.44
C LYS A 49 -1.36 -10.36 9.12
N LEU A 50 -0.37 -11.00 9.74
CA LEU A 50 0.68 -10.23 10.40
C LEU A 50 1.48 -9.40 9.42
N ALA A 51 1.72 -9.94 8.24
CA ALA A 51 2.44 -9.18 7.22
C ALA A 51 1.62 -7.98 6.76
N ILE A 52 0.32 -8.18 6.58
CA ILE A 52 -0.56 -7.08 6.19
C ILE A 52 -0.58 -6.00 7.26
N LEU A 53 -0.73 -6.41 8.53
CA LEU A 53 -0.77 -5.43 9.61
C LEU A 53 0.52 -4.64 9.71
N SER A 54 1.65 -5.30 9.51
CA SER A 54 2.93 -4.61 9.56
C SER A 54 3.03 -3.56 8.45
N VAL A 55 2.60 -3.92 7.26
CA VAL A 55 2.63 -2.99 6.14
C VAL A 55 1.67 -1.83 6.38
N LEU A 56 0.46 -2.13 6.85
CA LEU A 56 -0.51 -1.08 7.10
C LEU A 56 -0.02 -0.12 8.18
N ASN A 57 0.65 -0.65 9.20
CA ASN A 57 1.19 0.21 10.24
C ASN A 57 2.24 1.14 9.67
N SER A 58 3.09 0.64 8.79
CA SER A 58 4.11 1.45 8.15
C SER A 58 3.48 2.54 7.28
N LEU A 59 2.47 2.18 6.50
CA LEU A 59 1.82 3.15 5.64
C LEU A 59 1.07 4.20 6.46
N SER A 60 0.47 3.79 7.56
CA SER A 60 -0.20 4.74 8.44
C SER A 60 0.77 5.71 9.07
N SER A 61 1.94 5.23 9.47
CA SER A 61 2.96 6.09 10.04
C SER A 61 3.42 7.15 9.04
N GLN A 62 3.39 6.83 7.78
CA GLN A 62 3.78 7.77 6.74
C GLN A 62 2.59 8.61 6.28
N GLU A 63 1.45 8.41 6.89
CA GLU A 63 0.24 9.18 6.56
C GLU A 63 -0.23 8.97 5.13
N LEU A 64 0.04 7.80 4.60
CA LEU A 64 -0.40 7.47 3.26
C LEU A 64 -1.78 6.85 3.23
N ILE A 65 -2.21 6.29 4.35
CA ILE A 65 -3.52 5.69 4.47
C ILE A 65 -4.14 6.09 5.79
N GLU A 66 -5.44 5.89 5.91
CA GLU A 66 -6.13 6.11 7.15
C GLU A 66 -7.05 4.95 7.42
N GLN A 67 -7.48 4.79 8.65
CA GLN A 67 -8.36 3.72 9.05
C GLN A 67 -9.68 4.29 9.54
N ARG A 68 -10.78 3.73 9.04
CA ARG A 68 -12.11 4.08 9.53
C ARG A 68 -12.78 2.79 9.90
N ASP A 69 -13.04 2.61 11.18
CA ASP A 69 -13.53 1.37 11.72
C ASP A 69 -12.52 0.27 11.38
N ASP A 70 -12.90 -0.74 10.63
CA ASP A 70 -11.96 -1.79 10.26
C ASP A 70 -11.52 -1.69 8.81
N THR A 71 -11.83 -0.60 8.14
CA THR A 71 -11.50 -0.43 6.74
C THR A 71 -10.34 0.55 6.60
N TYR A 72 -9.36 0.20 5.77
CA TYR A 72 -8.24 1.07 5.49
C TYR A 72 -8.43 1.70 4.12
N LEU A 73 -8.13 2.99 4.05
CA LEU A 73 -8.36 3.78 2.85
C LEU A 73 -7.12 4.57 2.51
N PRO A 74 -6.84 4.76 1.22
CA PRO A 74 -5.72 5.64 0.86
C PRO A 74 -6.10 7.08 1.19
N ARG A 75 -5.13 7.85 1.64
CA ARG A 75 -5.35 9.26 1.90
C ARG A 75 -5.09 10.03 0.63
N PRO A 76 -5.87 11.08 0.40
CA PRO A 76 -5.60 11.88 -0.78
C PRO A 76 -4.27 12.56 -0.68
N TYR A 77 -3.62 12.70 -1.82
CA TYR A 77 -2.41 13.27 -1.78
C TYR A 77 -2.45 14.68 -1.86
N ASN A 78 -3.03 15.23 -2.60
CA ASN A 78 -2.82 16.48 -2.89
C ASN A 78 -3.61 17.33 -2.26
N ASN A 79 -3.67 17.85 -1.75
CA ASN A 79 -4.38 18.73 -1.17
C ASN A 79 -3.89 19.43 -0.35
#